data_9343c364485646ed83170b6683653ea3
#
_entry.id   9343c364485646ed83170b6683653ea3
#
_cell.length_a   1.000
_cell.length_b   1.000
_cell.length_c   1.000
_cell.angle_alpha   90.00
_cell.angle_beta   90.00
_cell.angle_gamma   90.00
#
_symmetry.space_group_name_H-M   'P 1'
#
loop_
_entity.id
_entity.type
_entity.pdbx_description
1 polymer ?
#
loop_
_entity_poly.entity_id
_entity_poly.type
_entity_poly.pdbx_seq_one_letter_code
_entity_poly.pdbx_strand_id
1 'polypeptide(L)'
;MAKRDFPPYVLQVLTSEMLVDGTVPGDTIYVFPDRDSMIYPIHFSSARVLFTRSTEGEFIHFDHYGVKQRHVLAYLPQIDPALLPETNTTVVGAVPVVCSFHIGPYSAAGKVMSFNKDILSGRLPVFDMKITSNYPGAKWSELYAPFALVNGAEIQGWELH
;
A
#
# COMPACT_ATOMS: atom_id res chain seq x y z
N MET A 1 -10.02 8.26 24.49
CA MET A 1 -8.73 7.59 24.22
C MET A 1 -7.77 8.60 23.66
N ALA A 2 -6.65 8.81 24.35
CA ALA A 2 -5.64 9.71 23.84
C ALA A 2 -5.10 9.16 22.51
N LYS A 3 -5.18 9.98 21.46
CA LYS A 3 -4.48 9.68 20.20
C LYS A 3 -2.98 9.57 20.55
N ARG A 4 -2.38 8.44 20.22
CA ARG A 4 -0.93 8.34 20.30
C ARG A 4 -0.36 9.32 19.29
N ASP A 5 0.41 10.29 19.75
CA ASP A 5 1.13 11.21 18.88
C ASP A 5 2.27 10.44 18.23
N PHE A 6 2.02 9.85 17.06
CA PHE A 6 3.10 9.32 16.25
C PHE A 6 3.82 10.47 15.54
N PRO A 7 5.15 10.42 15.46
CA PRO A 7 5.87 11.38 14.63
C PRO A 7 5.50 11.18 13.16
N PRO A 8 5.67 12.20 12.33
CA PRO A 8 5.54 12.05 10.89
C PRO A 8 6.40 10.88 10.39
N TYR A 9 5.92 10.16 9.39
CA TYR A 9 6.62 9.01 8.85
C TYR A 9 6.53 9.01 7.32
N VAL A 10 7.38 8.19 6.70
CA VAL A 10 7.35 8.01 5.25
C VAL A 10 6.30 6.97 4.89
N LEU A 11 5.42 7.35 3.97
CA LEU A 11 4.40 6.47 3.41
C LEU A 11 4.54 6.44 1.90
N GLN A 12 4.47 5.24 1.33
CA GLN A 12 4.26 5.08 -0.10
C GLN A 12 2.80 4.66 -0.33
N VAL A 13 2.16 5.23 -1.33
CA VAL A 13 0.84 4.80 -1.78
C VAL A 13 0.86 4.50 -3.26
N LEU A 14 0.16 3.44 -3.63
CA LEU A 14 0.06 2.98 -5.01
C LEU A 14 -1.36 3.22 -5.50
N THR A 15 -1.49 3.95 -6.61
CA THR A 15 -2.73 4.07 -7.36
C THR A 15 -2.56 3.44 -8.75
N SER A 16 -3.61 3.33 -9.54
CA SER A 16 -3.50 2.81 -10.91
C SER A 16 -2.60 3.67 -11.81
N GLU A 17 -2.40 4.93 -11.46
CA GLU A 17 -1.67 5.89 -12.30
C GLU A 17 -0.26 6.20 -11.80
N MET A 18 0.03 5.96 -10.50
CA MET A 18 1.28 6.42 -9.91
C MET A 18 1.62 5.76 -8.58
N LEU A 19 2.89 5.80 -8.24
CA LEU A 19 3.41 5.61 -6.89
C LEU A 19 3.72 6.99 -6.30
N VAL A 20 3.22 7.27 -5.11
CA VAL A 20 3.55 8.48 -4.36
C VAL A 20 4.32 8.09 -3.11
N ASP A 21 5.47 8.72 -2.92
CA ASP A 21 6.36 8.52 -1.78
C ASP A 21 6.55 9.86 -1.09
N GLY A 22 6.33 9.92 0.19
CA GLY A 22 6.52 11.18 0.93
C GLY A 22 6.23 11.05 2.40
N THR A 23 6.36 12.17 3.10
CA THR A 23 6.11 12.27 4.53
C THR A 23 4.65 12.58 4.79
N VAL A 24 4.05 11.86 5.71
CA VAL A 24 2.67 12.07 6.16
C VAL A 24 2.64 12.33 7.66
N PRO A 25 1.59 13.02 8.17
CA PRO A 25 1.37 13.16 9.61
C PRO A 25 1.24 11.78 10.28
N GLY A 26 1.71 11.67 11.52
CA GLY A 26 1.68 10.42 12.25
C GLY A 26 0.30 9.83 12.48
N ASP A 27 -0.75 10.66 12.50
CA ASP A 27 -2.14 10.24 12.65
C ASP A 27 -2.76 9.67 11.36
N THR A 28 -2.06 9.75 10.24
CA THR A 28 -2.54 9.21 8.95
C THR A 28 -2.86 7.72 9.02
N ILE A 29 -2.17 6.96 9.86
CA ILE A 29 -2.40 5.53 10.09
C ILE A 29 -3.85 5.25 10.52
N TYR A 30 -4.45 6.14 11.28
CA TYR A 30 -5.79 5.94 11.86
C TYR A 30 -6.92 6.23 10.87
N VAL A 31 -6.60 6.82 9.74
CA VAL A 31 -7.58 7.17 8.71
C VAL A 31 -7.89 5.99 7.79
N PHE A 32 -7.06 4.98 7.81
CA PHE A 32 -7.06 3.85 6.88
C PHE A 32 -8.27 2.90 6.90
N PRO A 33 -9.02 2.67 7.97
CA PRO A 33 -9.95 1.55 7.93
C PRO A 33 -11.37 1.87 7.52
N ASP A 34 -11.78 3.09 7.52
CA ASP A 34 -13.20 3.39 7.46
C ASP A 34 -13.60 3.84 6.05
N ARG A 35 -14.76 3.33 5.56
CA ARG A 35 -15.35 3.79 4.30
C ARG A 35 -15.53 5.30 4.28
N ASP A 36 -15.91 5.87 5.42
CA ASP A 36 -16.10 7.31 5.56
C ASP A 36 -14.79 8.09 5.46
N SER A 37 -13.66 7.48 5.81
CA SER A 37 -12.34 8.10 5.68
C SER A 37 -11.84 8.16 4.23
N MET A 38 -12.43 7.40 3.31
CA MET A 38 -12.04 7.41 1.90
C MET A 38 -12.37 8.73 1.18
N ILE A 39 -13.20 9.57 1.78
CA ILE A 39 -13.48 10.92 1.27
C ILE A 39 -12.34 11.91 1.57
N TYR A 40 -11.51 11.63 2.56
CA TYR A 40 -10.41 12.51 2.96
C TYR A 40 -9.15 12.18 2.16
N PRO A 41 -8.48 13.19 1.59
CA PRO A 41 -7.21 12.96 0.91
C PRO A 41 -6.08 12.69 1.90
N ILE A 42 -5.07 11.96 1.43
CA ILE A 42 -3.79 11.86 2.14
C ILE A 42 -2.93 13.03 1.68
N HIS A 43 -2.41 13.80 2.63
CA HIS A 43 -1.51 14.92 2.36
C HIS A 43 -0.08 14.52 2.62
N PHE A 44 0.75 14.67 1.59
CA PHE A 44 2.19 14.42 1.67
C PHE A 44 2.93 15.76 1.68
N SER A 45 3.97 15.82 2.49
CA SER A 45 5.00 16.85 2.41
C SER A 45 6.28 16.23 1.82
N SER A 46 7.03 17.01 1.02
CA SER A 46 8.24 16.51 0.34
C SER A 46 7.98 15.22 -0.45
N ALA A 47 6.96 15.24 -1.30
CA ALA A 47 6.52 14.06 -2.05
C ALA A 47 7.33 13.84 -3.31
N ARG A 48 7.48 12.57 -3.70
CA ARG A 48 7.97 12.14 -4.99
C ARG A 48 6.92 11.28 -5.67
N VAL A 49 6.71 11.50 -6.97
CA VAL A 49 5.71 10.78 -7.75
C VAL A 49 6.38 10.07 -8.92
N LEU A 50 6.16 8.78 -9.04
CA LEU A 50 6.56 7.97 -10.18
C LEU A 50 5.30 7.48 -10.90
N PHE A 51 5.11 7.93 -12.13
CA PHE A 51 3.96 7.51 -12.92
C PHE A 51 4.10 6.06 -13.38
N THR A 52 3.01 5.31 -13.34
CA THR A 52 2.95 3.90 -13.71
C THR A 52 3.43 3.64 -15.14
N ARG A 53 3.17 4.59 -16.03
CA ARG A 53 3.57 4.55 -17.46
C ARG A 53 4.92 5.18 -17.74
N SER A 54 5.66 5.57 -16.72
CA SER A 54 6.94 6.25 -16.90
C SER A 54 7.90 5.41 -17.74
N THR A 55 8.37 6.00 -18.84
CA THR A 55 9.38 5.38 -19.73
C THR A 55 10.80 5.71 -19.32
N GLU A 56 10.98 6.66 -18.43
CA GLU A 56 12.29 7.12 -17.95
C GLU A 56 12.61 6.61 -16.54
N GLY A 57 11.58 6.23 -15.77
CA GLY A 57 11.73 5.74 -14.38
C GLY A 57 12.10 6.83 -13.40
N GLU A 58 11.82 8.09 -13.72
CA GLU A 58 12.18 9.24 -12.90
C GLU A 58 11.04 9.70 -12.02
N PHE A 59 11.37 10.04 -10.77
CA PHE A 59 10.44 10.66 -9.84
C PHE A 59 10.35 12.17 -10.10
N ILE A 60 9.11 12.69 -10.01
CA ILE A 60 8.84 14.13 -10.02
C ILE A 60 8.63 14.57 -8.57
N HIS A 61 9.30 15.66 -8.16
CA HIS A 61 9.24 16.17 -6.80
C HIS A 61 8.18 17.25 -6.63
N PHE A 62 7.45 17.16 -5.52
CA PHE A 62 6.46 18.16 -5.10
C PHE A 62 6.69 18.50 -3.63
N ASP A 63 6.55 19.79 -3.26
CA ASP A 63 6.63 20.20 -1.86
C ASP A 63 5.43 19.71 -1.05
N HIS A 64 4.26 19.73 -1.69
CA HIS A 64 3.01 19.22 -1.13
C HIS A 64 2.24 18.46 -2.21
N TYR A 65 1.66 17.33 -1.84
CA TYR A 65 0.89 16.52 -2.77
C TYR A 65 -0.27 15.83 -2.07
N GLY A 66 -1.44 15.86 -2.68
CA GLY A 66 -2.64 15.22 -2.14
C GLY A 66 -3.05 14.03 -2.99
N VAL A 67 -3.40 12.91 -2.35
CA VAL A 67 -3.91 11.71 -3.00
C VAL A 67 -5.28 11.37 -2.45
N LYS A 68 -6.26 11.20 -3.32
CA LYS A 68 -7.59 10.74 -2.92
C LYS A 68 -7.54 9.27 -2.52
N GLN A 69 -7.94 8.94 -1.30
CA GLN A 69 -7.87 7.58 -0.77
C GLN A 69 -8.67 6.57 -1.58
N ARG A 70 -9.77 6.97 -2.21
CA ARG A 70 -10.59 6.09 -3.05
C ARG A 70 -9.84 5.49 -4.25
N HIS A 71 -8.72 6.09 -4.65
CA HIS A 71 -7.89 5.61 -5.75
C HIS A 71 -6.71 4.75 -5.28
N VAL A 72 -6.50 4.63 -3.97
CA VAL A 72 -5.37 3.88 -3.43
C VAL A 72 -5.62 2.39 -3.53
N LEU A 73 -4.71 1.70 -4.19
CA LEU A 73 -4.71 0.24 -4.34
C LEU A 73 -3.94 -0.43 -3.19
N ALA A 74 -2.88 0.21 -2.73
CA ALA A 74 -2.05 -0.29 -1.65
C ALA A 74 -1.37 0.84 -0.90
N TYR A 75 -1.19 0.62 0.39
CA TYR A 75 -0.45 1.48 1.30
C TYR A 75 0.79 0.74 1.76
N LEU A 76 1.95 1.39 1.63
CA LEU A 76 3.24 0.81 1.97
C LEU A 76 3.92 1.71 3.01
N PRO A 77 3.52 1.62 4.29
CA PRO A 77 4.14 2.43 5.33
C PRO A 77 5.58 2.00 5.57
N GLN A 78 6.48 2.95 5.65
CA GLN A 78 7.90 2.74 5.92
C GLN A 78 8.17 2.86 7.42
N ILE A 79 7.43 2.10 8.20
CA ILE A 79 7.58 2.01 9.66
C ILE A 79 7.56 0.55 10.07
N ASP A 80 7.99 0.27 11.30
CA ASP A 80 7.94 -1.08 11.84
C ASP A 80 6.48 -1.60 11.84
N PRO A 81 6.19 -2.73 11.18
CA PRO A 81 4.85 -3.30 11.15
C PRO A 81 4.26 -3.56 12.54
N ALA A 82 5.10 -3.84 13.55
CA ALA A 82 4.65 -4.05 14.92
C ALA A 82 3.97 -2.82 15.54
N LEU A 83 4.22 -1.62 15.00
CA LEU A 83 3.60 -0.38 15.46
C LEU A 83 2.22 -0.13 14.82
N LEU A 84 1.83 -0.93 13.84
CA LEU A 84 0.54 -0.80 13.14
C LEU A 84 -0.54 -1.61 13.86
N PRO A 85 -1.71 -1.00 14.17
CA PRO A 85 -2.79 -1.72 14.83
C PRO A 85 -3.28 -2.96 14.07
N GLU A 86 -3.20 -2.92 12.74
CA GLU A 86 -3.68 -3.97 11.86
C GLU A 86 -2.83 -5.25 11.92
N THR A 87 -1.58 -5.16 12.35
CA THR A 87 -0.70 -6.35 12.46
C THR A 87 -0.98 -7.18 13.70
N ASN A 88 -1.73 -6.65 14.66
CA ASN A 88 -2.12 -7.38 15.87
C ASN A 88 -3.22 -8.43 15.63
N THR A 89 -3.69 -8.56 14.39
CA THR A 89 -4.64 -9.60 14.00
C THR A 89 -3.97 -10.91 13.59
N THR A 90 -2.70 -11.11 13.94
CA THR A 90 -2.02 -12.38 13.71
C THR A 90 -2.75 -13.49 14.47
N VAL A 91 -3.39 -14.36 13.74
CA VAL A 91 -3.94 -15.59 14.31
C VAL A 91 -2.76 -16.43 14.77
N VAL A 92 -2.70 -16.70 16.08
CA VAL A 92 -1.64 -17.54 16.65
C VAL A 92 -1.64 -18.90 15.93
N GLY A 93 -0.52 -19.26 15.34
CA GLY A 93 -0.37 -20.53 14.61
C GLY A 93 -0.69 -20.46 13.11
N ALA A 94 -1.00 -19.28 12.56
CA ALA A 94 -1.18 -19.14 11.12
C ALA A 94 0.16 -19.31 10.39
N VAL A 95 0.19 -20.18 9.39
CA VAL A 95 1.34 -20.36 8.51
C VAL A 95 1.24 -19.36 7.36
N PRO A 96 2.28 -18.55 7.09
CA PRO A 96 2.23 -17.63 5.96
C PRO A 96 2.15 -18.39 4.64
N VAL A 97 1.29 -17.91 3.75
CA VAL A 97 1.12 -18.44 2.40
C VAL A 97 1.64 -17.44 1.40
N VAL A 98 2.44 -17.89 0.45
CA VAL A 98 2.90 -17.03 -0.65
C VAL A 98 1.74 -16.85 -1.63
N CYS A 99 1.43 -15.61 -1.93
CA CYS A 99 0.36 -15.22 -2.83
C CYS A 99 0.92 -14.32 -3.94
N SER A 100 0.60 -14.67 -5.18
CA SER A 100 0.83 -13.79 -6.33
C SER A 100 -0.51 -13.24 -6.80
N PHE A 101 -0.58 -11.97 -7.10
CA PHE A 101 -1.84 -11.34 -7.48
C PHE A 101 -1.66 -10.17 -8.44
N HIS A 102 -2.73 -9.84 -9.14
CA HIS A 102 -2.81 -8.67 -9.99
C HIS A 102 -3.75 -7.65 -9.38
N ILE A 103 -3.27 -6.43 -9.28
CA ILE A 103 -4.04 -5.31 -8.75
C ILE A 103 -3.82 -4.08 -9.64
N GLY A 104 -4.90 -3.58 -10.24
CA GLY A 104 -4.77 -2.55 -11.25
C GLY A 104 -3.75 -2.95 -12.33
N PRO A 105 -2.85 -2.06 -12.74
CA PRO A 105 -1.83 -2.34 -13.75
C PRO A 105 -0.57 -3.02 -13.17
N TYR A 106 -0.65 -3.63 -11.99
CA TYR A 106 0.52 -4.18 -11.30
C TYR A 106 0.43 -5.67 -11.10
N SER A 107 1.59 -6.30 -11.12
CA SER A 107 1.80 -7.66 -10.61
C SER A 107 2.49 -7.56 -9.27
N ALA A 108 1.99 -8.30 -8.30
CA ALA A 108 2.53 -8.31 -6.95
C ALA A 108 2.66 -9.73 -6.42
N ALA A 109 3.57 -9.93 -5.50
CA ALA A 109 3.72 -11.19 -4.77
C ALA A 109 4.17 -10.89 -3.34
N GLY A 110 3.71 -11.68 -2.40
CA GLY A 110 4.07 -11.54 -1.00
C GLY A 110 3.50 -12.63 -0.14
N LYS A 111 3.70 -12.51 1.16
CA LYS A 111 3.22 -13.47 2.16
C LYS A 111 1.97 -12.93 2.85
N VAL A 112 0.93 -13.75 2.89
CA VAL A 112 -0.31 -13.48 3.63
C VAL A 112 -0.47 -14.50 4.74
N MET A 113 -0.96 -14.07 5.90
CA MET A 113 -1.11 -14.96 7.06
C MET A 113 -2.37 -15.83 6.97
N SER A 114 -3.39 -15.38 6.27
CA SER A 114 -4.58 -16.14 5.94
C SER A 114 -5.20 -15.57 4.68
N PHE A 115 -5.78 -16.42 3.87
CA PHE A 115 -6.48 -16.01 2.67
C PHE A 115 -7.88 -16.61 2.68
N ASN A 116 -8.89 -15.77 2.86
CA ASN A 116 -10.29 -16.16 2.78
C ASN A 116 -11.08 -15.12 1.97
N LYS A 117 -12.34 -15.44 1.67
CA LYS A 117 -13.20 -14.58 0.85
C LYS A 117 -13.44 -13.19 1.48
N ASP A 118 -13.43 -13.11 2.81
CA ASP A 118 -13.73 -11.86 3.51
C ASP A 118 -12.59 -10.84 3.37
N ILE A 119 -11.37 -11.32 3.17
CA ILE A 119 -10.20 -10.49 2.96
C ILE A 119 -10.29 -9.72 1.63
N LEU A 120 -10.91 -10.30 0.61
CA LEU A 120 -11.09 -9.65 -0.69
C LEU A 120 -12.08 -8.49 -0.66
N SER A 121 -12.90 -8.37 0.37
CA SER A 121 -13.81 -7.23 0.54
C SER A 121 -13.23 -6.10 1.40
N GLY A 122 -12.06 -6.32 2.02
CA GLY A 122 -11.42 -5.38 2.92
C GLY A 122 -9.96 -5.15 2.57
N ARG A 123 -9.15 -4.96 3.61
CA ARG A 123 -7.70 -4.79 3.48
C ARG A 123 -6.98 -6.08 3.74
N LEU A 124 -6.03 -6.35 2.85
CA LEU A 124 -5.18 -7.51 2.94
C LEU A 124 -3.79 -7.09 3.41
N PRO A 125 -3.37 -7.44 4.65
CA PRO A 125 -1.98 -7.29 5.05
C PRO A 125 -1.09 -8.25 4.25
N VAL A 126 -0.07 -7.69 3.61
CA VAL A 126 0.90 -8.47 2.84
C VAL A 126 2.30 -8.16 3.35
N PHE A 127 3.08 -9.20 3.62
CA PHE A 127 4.45 -9.09 4.09
C PHE A 127 5.42 -9.45 2.95
N ASP A 128 6.58 -8.81 2.96
CA ASP A 128 7.64 -9.02 1.95
C ASP A 128 7.09 -8.91 0.52
N MET A 129 6.36 -7.85 0.26
CA MET A 129 5.68 -7.64 -1.01
C MET A 129 6.63 -7.07 -2.06
N LYS A 130 6.58 -7.65 -3.26
CA LYS A 130 7.26 -7.18 -4.45
C LYS A 130 6.23 -6.76 -5.48
N ILE A 131 6.43 -5.61 -6.11
CA ILE A 131 5.48 -5.04 -7.07
C ILE A 131 6.22 -4.58 -8.32
N THR A 132 5.66 -4.89 -9.48
CA THR A 132 6.11 -4.37 -10.77
C THR A 132 4.95 -3.81 -11.58
N SER A 133 5.23 -2.82 -12.42
CA SER A 133 4.27 -2.30 -13.38
C SER A 133 4.19 -3.19 -14.62
N ASN A 134 2.97 -3.48 -15.07
CA ASN A 134 2.71 -4.27 -16.27
C ASN A 134 2.57 -3.40 -17.54
N TYR A 135 2.73 -2.10 -17.44
CA TYR A 135 2.66 -1.25 -18.63
C TYR A 135 3.82 -1.54 -19.58
N PRO A 136 3.54 -1.77 -20.88
CA PRO A 136 4.59 -1.95 -21.87
C PRO A 136 5.52 -0.74 -21.94
N GLY A 137 6.82 -0.97 -21.86
CA GLY A 137 7.82 0.09 -21.93
C GLY A 137 8.01 0.90 -20.65
N ALA A 138 7.26 0.62 -19.59
CA ALA A 138 7.47 1.26 -18.30
C ALA A 138 8.82 0.84 -17.72
N LYS A 139 9.62 1.82 -17.30
CA LYS A 139 10.90 1.57 -16.62
C LYS A 139 10.72 1.65 -15.11
N TRP A 140 10.09 0.61 -14.57
CA TRP A 140 9.93 0.44 -13.14
C TRP A 140 10.91 -0.60 -12.64
N SER A 141 11.73 -0.20 -11.67
CA SER A 141 12.42 -1.18 -10.84
C SER A 141 11.38 -1.88 -9.98
N GLU A 142 11.58 -3.17 -9.71
CA GLU A 142 10.74 -3.88 -8.77
C GLU A 142 10.78 -3.18 -7.40
N LEU A 143 9.61 -2.83 -6.88
CA LEU A 143 9.48 -2.26 -5.55
C LEU A 143 9.37 -3.38 -4.53
N TYR A 144 10.09 -3.23 -3.43
CA TYR A 144 9.98 -4.10 -2.27
C TYR A 144 9.41 -3.34 -1.10
N ALA A 145 8.41 -3.93 -0.44
CA ALA A 145 7.84 -3.41 0.80
C ALA A 145 7.84 -4.51 1.86
N PRO A 146 8.43 -4.27 3.03
CA PRO A 146 8.37 -5.24 4.14
C PRO A 146 6.94 -5.49 4.60
N PHE A 147 6.07 -4.49 4.48
CA PHE A 147 4.67 -4.57 4.84
C PHE A 147 3.84 -3.67 3.93
N ALA A 148 2.66 -4.17 3.55
CA ALA A 148 1.69 -3.39 2.80
C ALA A 148 0.26 -3.72 3.23
N LEU A 149 -0.60 -2.71 3.16
CA LEU A 149 -2.05 -2.89 3.27
C LEU A 149 -2.64 -2.75 1.87
N VAL A 150 -3.10 -3.85 1.32
CA VAL A 150 -3.63 -3.92 -0.03
C VAL A 150 -5.15 -3.83 0.00
N ASN A 151 -5.71 -3.04 -0.91
CA ASN A 151 -7.17 -3.00 -1.09
C ASN A 151 -7.62 -4.28 -1.79
N GLY A 152 -8.11 -5.24 -1.01
CA GLY A 152 -8.49 -6.56 -1.50
C GLY A 152 -9.60 -6.53 -2.54
N ALA A 153 -10.49 -5.53 -2.49
CA ALA A 153 -11.57 -5.38 -3.46
C ALA A 153 -11.08 -5.08 -4.88
N GLU A 154 -9.87 -4.54 -5.02
CA GLU A 154 -9.26 -4.19 -6.30
C GLU A 154 -8.36 -5.30 -6.87
N ILE A 155 -8.21 -6.41 -6.16
CA ILE A 155 -7.47 -7.57 -6.66
C ILE A 155 -8.30 -8.25 -7.76
N GLN A 156 -7.72 -8.35 -8.94
CA GLN A 156 -8.39 -8.89 -10.13
C GLN A 156 -8.19 -10.41 -10.29
N GLY A 157 -7.07 -10.92 -9.83
CA GLY A 157 -6.75 -12.35 -9.89
C GLY A 157 -5.60 -12.68 -8.96
N TRP A 158 -5.54 -13.93 -8.51
CA TRP A 158 -4.52 -14.38 -7.57
C TRP A 158 -4.21 -15.87 -7.74
N GLU A 159 -3.02 -16.26 -7.26
CA GLU A 159 -2.57 -17.64 -7.17
C GLU A 159 -1.90 -17.83 -5.81
N LEU A 160 -2.27 -18.90 -5.11
CA LEU A 160 -1.65 -19.31 -3.85
C LEU A 160 -0.60 -20.40 -4.15
N HIS A 161 0.54 -20.26 -3.49
CA HIS A 161 1.65 -21.21 -3.64
C HIS A 161 1.90 -22.02 -2.38
#